data_ad2de0a2001257e746827e9dd1f35b09
#
_entry.id   ad2de0a2001257e746827e9dd1f35b09
#
_cell.length_a   1.000
_cell.length_b   1.000
_cell.length_c   1.000
_cell.angle_alpha   90.00
_cell.angle_beta   90.00
_cell.angle_gamma   90.00
#
_symmetry.space_group_name_H-M   'P 1'
#
loop_
_entity.id
_entity.type
_entity.pdbx_description
1 polymer ?
#
loop_
_entity_poly.entity_id
_entity_poly.type
_entity_poly.pdbx_seq_one_letter_code
_entity_poly.pdbx_strand_id
1 'polypeptide(L)'
;MTDSSASGSAWATGTKTYNNAVDVDVYGNPQLNLFELAKAAGKATGNVTTAEIQDATPAVLESHSTERGCYGPQGKTDGSSNDALKRCLANQLKENGGIGSISEQLLDTRADVTIGGGSKYFRQTVQGGEYAGKTVWEQAKEMGYQTVENDSAAMNALEYKEGQPVLALMSDGNMPTKFNPSKATAQDPAKDANPTVCTMNDKWLGNQGSSLKDMTKKALDLLEANPASDANGYFLQVEGASIDKQDHAGNACGQIGETDDFDQAIAYAMKNVDLTNTLVIVTADHAHTSQILNAQPAYALSTVLKTADGNNMVVSYAPLKPTPAMRTAATTAATWLTPAPSCASPLPALAPRA
;
A
#
# COMPACT_ATOMS: atom_id res chain seq x y z
N MET A 1 -14.89 -9.93 -2.74
CA MET A 1 -14.05 -8.84 -2.19
C MET A 1 -12.78 -8.80 -3.03
N THR A 2 -12.38 -7.66 -3.51
CA THR A 2 -11.11 -7.49 -4.23
C THR A 2 -9.94 -7.39 -3.24
N ASP A 3 -8.72 -7.75 -3.66
CA ASP A 3 -7.50 -7.38 -2.94
C ASP A 3 -6.85 -6.15 -3.57
N SER A 4 -5.84 -5.59 -2.91
CA SER A 4 -5.17 -4.35 -3.34
C SER A 4 -4.45 -4.49 -4.69
N SER A 5 -3.97 -5.69 -5.06
CA SER A 5 -3.32 -5.88 -6.35
C SER A 5 -4.33 -5.89 -7.52
N ALA A 6 -5.46 -6.57 -7.37
CA ALA A 6 -6.50 -6.61 -8.40
C ALA A 6 -7.21 -5.26 -8.54
N SER A 7 -7.52 -4.55 -7.43
CA SER A 7 -8.09 -3.20 -7.48
C SER A 7 -7.07 -2.19 -8.01
N GLY A 8 -5.81 -2.30 -7.57
CA GLY A 8 -4.69 -1.51 -8.07
C GLY A 8 -4.49 -1.66 -9.57
N SER A 9 -4.42 -2.89 -10.06
CA SER A 9 -4.34 -3.18 -11.50
C SER A 9 -5.50 -2.54 -12.28
N ALA A 10 -6.72 -2.54 -11.71
CA ALA A 10 -7.88 -1.97 -12.38
C ALA A 10 -7.76 -0.46 -12.58
N TRP A 11 -7.26 0.30 -11.61
CA TRP A 11 -7.08 1.75 -11.78
C TRP A 11 -5.76 2.09 -12.50
N ALA A 12 -4.72 1.26 -12.36
CA ALA A 12 -3.44 1.49 -13.01
C ALA A 12 -3.49 1.21 -14.52
N THR A 13 -4.26 0.19 -14.95
CA THR A 13 -4.28 -0.28 -16.34
C THR A 13 -5.66 -0.15 -17.03
N GLY A 14 -6.73 0.10 -16.27
CA GLY A 14 -8.11 0.01 -16.76
C GLY A 14 -8.62 -1.43 -16.94
N THR A 15 -7.83 -2.45 -16.63
CA THR A 15 -8.15 -3.88 -16.81
C THR A 15 -8.50 -4.54 -15.48
N LYS A 16 -9.67 -5.16 -15.38
CA LYS A 16 -10.04 -5.99 -14.22
C LYS A 16 -9.33 -7.34 -14.28
N THR A 17 -8.83 -7.78 -13.13
CA THR A 17 -8.10 -9.04 -13.02
C THR A 17 -8.50 -9.82 -11.77
N TYR A 18 -7.84 -10.94 -11.50
CA TYR A 18 -8.07 -11.79 -10.32
C TYR A 18 -7.24 -11.32 -9.11
N ASN A 19 -7.67 -11.66 -7.91
CA ASN A 19 -6.89 -11.39 -6.68
C ASN A 19 -5.49 -11.98 -6.79
N ASN A 20 -4.48 -11.25 -6.29
CA ASN A 20 -3.04 -11.49 -6.38
C ASN A 20 -2.38 -11.12 -7.72
N ALA A 21 -3.11 -10.78 -8.76
CA ALA A 21 -2.53 -10.30 -10.01
C ALA A 21 -2.07 -8.84 -9.89
N VAL A 22 -0.92 -8.53 -10.46
CA VAL A 22 -0.33 -7.19 -10.57
C VAL A 22 -0.20 -6.87 -12.05
N ASP A 23 -1.00 -5.96 -12.56
CA ASP A 23 -0.99 -5.46 -13.94
C ASP A 23 -0.92 -6.53 -15.03
N VAL A 24 -1.59 -7.63 -14.80
CA VAL A 24 -1.83 -8.67 -15.80
C VAL A 24 -3.32 -8.93 -15.94
N ASP A 25 -3.76 -9.33 -17.13
CA ASP A 25 -5.14 -9.73 -17.37
C ASP A 25 -5.44 -11.13 -16.76
N VAL A 26 -6.64 -11.62 -16.96
CA VAL A 26 -7.07 -12.95 -16.45
C VAL A 26 -6.32 -14.13 -17.07
N TYR A 27 -5.57 -13.89 -18.12
CA TYR A 27 -4.72 -14.90 -18.80
C TYR A 27 -3.23 -14.77 -18.43
N GLY A 28 -2.88 -13.75 -17.61
CA GLY A 28 -1.52 -13.48 -17.19
C GLY A 28 -0.72 -12.60 -18.17
N ASN A 29 -1.38 -11.95 -19.14
CA ASN A 29 -0.69 -11.05 -20.08
C ASN A 29 -0.51 -9.67 -19.45
N PRO A 30 0.70 -9.07 -19.49
CA PRO A 30 0.95 -7.72 -19.01
C PRO A 30 0.03 -6.67 -19.65
N GLN A 31 -0.41 -5.71 -18.86
CA GLN A 31 -1.26 -4.60 -19.27
C GLN A 31 -0.54 -3.29 -18.99
N LEU A 32 -0.47 -2.40 -19.99
CA LEU A 32 0.17 -1.09 -19.84
C LEU A 32 -0.42 -0.31 -18.66
N ASN A 33 0.44 0.12 -17.75
CA ASN A 33 0.05 0.89 -16.59
C ASN A 33 0.31 2.40 -16.74
N LEU A 34 -0.17 3.17 -15.77
CA LEU A 34 -0.06 4.64 -15.79
C LEU A 34 1.39 5.14 -15.78
N PHE A 35 2.35 4.43 -15.14
CA PHE A 35 3.76 4.85 -15.18
C PHE A 35 4.37 4.64 -16.56
N GLU A 36 4.12 3.51 -17.19
CA GLU A 36 4.57 3.24 -18.54
C GLU A 36 4.02 4.30 -19.52
N LEU A 37 2.73 4.64 -19.38
CA LEU A 37 2.09 5.69 -20.18
C LEU A 37 2.68 7.08 -19.88
N ALA A 38 2.90 7.42 -18.59
CA ALA A 38 3.49 8.68 -18.19
C ALA A 38 4.92 8.82 -18.71
N LYS A 39 5.75 7.77 -18.59
CA LYS A 39 7.12 7.75 -19.12
C LYS A 39 7.14 7.83 -20.63
N ALA A 40 6.26 7.13 -21.34
CA ALA A 40 6.12 7.24 -22.79
C ALA A 40 5.72 8.65 -23.25
N ALA A 41 4.99 9.39 -22.39
CA ALA A 41 4.65 10.80 -22.60
C ALA A 41 5.76 11.77 -22.14
N GLY A 42 6.94 11.27 -21.74
CA GLY A 42 8.06 12.08 -21.28
C GLY A 42 7.87 12.74 -19.90
N LYS A 43 6.92 12.28 -19.09
CA LYS A 43 6.68 12.79 -17.75
C LYS A 43 7.68 12.21 -16.74
N ALA A 44 8.02 12.98 -15.72
CA ALA A 44 8.68 12.44 -14.55
C ALA A 44 7.72 11.58 -13.73
N THR A 45 8.23 10.56 -13.01
CA THR A 45 7.42 9.59 -12.29
C THR A 45 7.92 9.38 -10.86
N GLY A 46 6.98 9.29 -9.89
CA GLY A 46 7.30 9.08 -8.49
C GLY A 46 6.32 8.15 -7.79
N ASN A 47 6.85 7.30 -6.90
CA ASN A 47 6.09 6.36 -6.10
C ASN A 47 6.56 6.40 -4.64
N VAL A 48 5.64 6.68 -3.73
CA VAL A 48 5.92 6.83 -2.29
C VAL A 48 4.92 6.00 -1.50
N THR A 49 5.40 5.21 -0.54
CA THR A 49 4.53 4.37 0.27
C THR A 49 5.07 4.17 1.69
N THR A 50 4.19 3.92 2.66
CA THR A 50 4.57 3.41 3.98
C THR A 50 4.67 1.88 4.03
N ALA A 51 4.37 1.18 2.92
CA ALA A 51 4.60 -0.26 2.76
C ALA A 51 6.03 -0.60 2.32
N GLU A 52 6.27 -1.90 2.18
CA GLU A 52 7.31 -2.45 1.31
C GLU A 52 7.00 -2.03 -0.14
N ILE A 53 7.95 -1.46 -0.87
CA ILE A 53 7.71 -0.96 -2.24
C ILE A 53 7.36 -2.06 -3.24
N GLN A 54 7.50 -3.32 -2.85
CA GLN A 54 7.06 -4.50 -3.59
C GLN A 54 5.59 -4.88 -3.32
N ASP A 55 4.94 -4.23 -2.34
CA ASP A 55 3.54 -4.54 -2.02
C ASP A 55 2.62 -4.08 -3.17
N ALA A 56 1.38 -4.54 -3.14
CA ALA A 56 0.45 -4.45 -4.26
C ALA A 56 0.33 -3.04 -4.87
N THR A 57 0.01 -2.04 -4.05
CA THR A 57 -0.27 -0.67 -4.52
C THR A 57 0.92 0.02 -5.17
N PRO A 58 2.15 -0.01 -4.60
CA PRO A 58 3.31 0.51 -5.33
C PRO A 58 3.68 -0.37 -6.53
N ALA A 59 3.51 -1.70 -6.46
CA ALA A 59 3.90 -2.63 -7.51
C ALA A 59 3.11 -2.46 -8.82
N VAL A 60 1.81 -2.08 -8.75
CA VAL A 60 0.97 -1.89 -9.95
C VAL A 60 1.37 -0.70 -10.83
N LEU A 61 2.34 0.10 -10.42
CA LEU A 61 2.91 1.16 -11.25
C LEU A 61 4.30 0.82 -11.79
N GLU A 62 4.96 -0.20 -11.22
CA GLU A 62 6.37 -0.46 -11.51
C GLU A 62 6.64 -1.91 -11.95
N SER A 63 5.60 -2.77 -12.05
CA SER A 63 5.82 -4.19 -12.37
C SER A 63 4.58 -4.88 -12.91
N HIS A 64 4.79 -6.09 -13.45
CA HIS A 64 3.75 -7.03 -13.86
C HIS A 64 4.02 -8.36 -13.20
N SER A 65 3.02 -8.95 -12.55
CA SER A 65 3.19 -10.25 -11.90
C SER A 65 1.86 -11.00 -11.81
N THR A 66 1.88 -12.27 -12.11
CA THR A 66 0.73 -13.16 -11.88
C THR A 66 0.53 -13.48 -10.39
N GLU A 67 1.53 -13.14 -9.54
CA GLU A 67 1.51 -13.34 -8.10
C GLU A 67 2.13 -12.12 -7.38
N ARG A 68 1.32 -11.37 -6.64
CA ARG A 68 1.79 -10.21 -5.85
C ARG A 68 2.88 -10.54 -4.84
N GLY A 69 3.02 -11.81 -4.45
CA GLY A 69 4.06 -12.29 -3.53
C GLY A 69 5.44 -12.46 -4.16
N CYS A 70 5.61 -12.21 -5.45
CA CYS A 70 6.90 -12.27 -6.15
C CYS A 70 7.74 -11.01 -5.86
N TYR A 71 8.03 -10.73 -4.58
CA TYR A 71 8.67 -9.49 -4.14
C TYR A 71 10.12 -9.34 -4.60
N GLY A 72 10.93 -10.34 -4.39
CA GLY A 72 12.32 -10.41 -4.83
C GLY A 72 12.62 -11.73 -5.54
N PRO A 73 13.84 -11.96 -6.03
CA PRO A 73 14.21 -13.19 -6.74
C PRO A 73 13.92 -14.51 -6.00
N GLN A 74 13.87 -14.49 -4.66
CA GLN A 74 13.44 -15.61 -3.83
C GLN A 74 12.00 -15.46 -3.29
N GLY A 75 11.21 -14.54 -3.85
CA GLY A 75 9.84 -14.26 -3.43
C GLY A 75 9.73 -13.53 -2.10
N LYS A 76 8.56 -13.56 -1.48
CA LYS A 76 8.28 -12.97 -0.17
C LYS A 76 8.59 -13.95 0.95
N THR A 77 9.78 -13.92 1.48
CA THR A 77 10.24 -14.77 2.57
C THR A 77 9.95 -14.10 3.94
N ASP A 78 8.71 -14.12 4.39
CA ASP A 78 8.29 -13.50 5.66
C ASP A 78 7.99 -14.51 6.77
N GLY A 79 8.25 -15.82 6.52
CA GLY A 79 8.01 -16.89 7.48
C GLY A 79 6.55 -17.26 7.71
N SER A 80 5.61 -16.75 6.91
CA SER A 80 4.21 -17.16 7.00
C SER A 80 3.97 -18.51 6.32
N SER A 81 2.97 -19.27 6.82
CA SER A 81 2.70 -20.64 6.45
C SER A 81 2.23 -20.87 5.01
N ASN A 82 2.04 -19.84 4.20
CA ASN A 82 1.56 -19.97 2.82
C ASN A 82 2.62 -19.55 1.79
N ASP A 83 3.78 -20.21 1.83
CA ASP A 83 4.91 -19.92 0.95
C ASP A 83 4.59 -20.07 -0.55
N ALA A 84 3.57 -20.87 -0.92
CA ALA A 84 3.22 -21.07 -2.32
C ALA A 84 2.71 -19.81 -3.01
N LEU A 85 1.93 -18.96 -2.28
CA LEU A 85 1.41 -17.68 -2.77
C LEU A 85 2.41 -16.52 -2.64
N LYS A 86 3.64 -16.80 -2.20
CA LYS A 86 4.68 -15.80 -1.93
C LYS A 86 5.92 -16.00 -2.79
N ARG A 87 5.83 -16.86 -3.76
CA ARG A 87 6.91 -17.15 -4.70
C ARG A 87 6.60 -16.57 -6.07
N CYS A 88 7.66 -16.29 -6.79
CA CYS A 88 7.53 -16.05 -8.22
C CYS A 88 7.15 -17.35 -8.92
N LEU A 89 6.27 -17.31 -9.91
CA LEU A 89 6.07 -18.44 -10.79
C LEU A 89 7.35 -18.69 -11.61
N ALA A 90 7.62 -19.96 -11.91
CA ALA A 90 8.86 -20.34 -12.58
C ALA A 90 9.09 -19.63 -13.93
N ASN A 91 8.02 -19.35 -14.68
CA ASN A 91 8.08 -18.62 -15.94
C ASN A 91 8.30 -17.11 -15.80
N GLN A 92 8.17 -16.55 -14.57
CA GLN A 92 8.45 -15.15 -14.28
C GLN A 92 9.91 -14.91 -13.91
N LEU A 93 10.59 -15.94 -13.38
CA LEU A 93 11.96 -15.83 -12.90
C LEU A 93 12.96 -15.58 -14.04
N LYS A 94 13.92 -14.66 -13.83
CA LYS A 94 14.95 -14.31 -14.85
C LYS A 94 15.83 -15.50 -15.24
N GLU A 95 16.12 -16.42 -14.32
CA GLU A 95 16.87 -17.65 -14.66
C GLU A 95 16.14 -18.58 -15.64
N ASN A 96 14.84 -18.42 -15.79
CA ASN A 96 14.02 -19.18 -16.74
C ASN A 96 13.60 -18.33 -17.97
N GLY A 97 14.21 -17.15 -18.14
CA GLY A 97 13.91 -16.24 -19.26
C GLY A 97 12.68 -15.35 -19.03
N GLY A 98 12.17 -15.28 -17.81
CA GLY A 98 11.06 -14.40 -17.42
C GLY A 98 11.49 -12.97 -17.13
N ILE A 99 10.51 -12.13 -16.79
CA ILE A 99 10.71 -10.68 -16.55
C ILE A 99 11.29 -10.36 -15.16
N GLY A 100 11.39 -11.35 -14.27
CA GLY A 100 11.94 -11.19 -12.92
C GLY A 100 10.89 -10.86 -11.85
N SER A 101 11.38 -10.73 -10.62
CA SER A 101 10.59 -10.33 -9.45
C SER A 101 10.16 -8.86 -9.54
N ILE A 102 9.21 -8.46 -8.68
CA ILE A 102 8.76 -7.06 -8.56
C ILE A 102 9.94 -6.12 -8.32
N SER A 103 10.89 -6.47 -7.41
CA SER A 103 12.08 -5.64 -7.14
C SER A 103 12.98 -5.47 -8.37
N GLU A 104 13.14 -6.52 -9.18
CA GLU A 104 13.95 -6.45 -10.41
C GLU A 104 13.25 -5.60 -11.47
N GLN A 105 11.94 -5.79 -11.66
CA GLN A 105 11.15 -5.02 -12.63
C GLN A 105 11.06 -3.53 -12.27
N LEU A 106 10.95 -3.20 -10.96
CA LEU A 106 10.99 -1.83 -10.48
C LEU A 106 12.26 -1.12 -10.93
N LEU A 107 13.42 -1.79 -10.84
CA LEU A 107 14.66 -1.23 -11.35
C LEU A 107 14.66 -1.06 -12.87
N ASP A 108 14.04 -1.98 -13.60
CA ASP A 108 13.93 -1.93 -15.06
C ASP A 108 12.95 -0.81 -15.50
N THR A 109 11.86 -0.58 -14.76
CA THR A 109 10.90 0.51 -14.99
C THR A 109 11.52 1.89 -14.77
N ARG A 110 12.47 2.02 -13.84
CA ARG A 110 13.22 3.26 -13.58
C ARG A 110 12.31 4.46 -13.34
N ALA A 111 11.37 4.36 -12.38
CA ALA A 111 10.71 5.55 -11.87
C ALA A 111 11.76 6.57 -11.40
N ASP A 112 11.53 7.87 -11.61
CA ASP A 112 12.52 8.90 -11.22
C ASP A 112 12.72 8.95 -9.70
N VAL A 113 11.66 8.65 -8.95
CA VAL A 113 11.67 8.62 -7.46
C VAL A 113 10.86 7.45 -6.95
N THR A 114 11.48 6.54 -6.20
CA THR A 114 10.80 5.48 -5.43
C THR A 114 11.24 5.55 -3.98
N ILE A 115 10.29 5.77 -3.05
CA ILE A 115 10.54 5.89 -1.61
C ILE A 115 9.56 5.01 -0.83
N GLY A 116 10.07 4.14 0.04
CA GLY A 116 9.23 3.29 0.88
C GLY A 116 10.02 2.30 1.73
N GLY A 117 9.40 1.23 2.19
CA GLY A 117 10.06 0.14 2.90
C GLY A 117 10.52 -1.00 1.99
N GLY A 118 10.89 -2.15 2.57
CA GLY A 118 11.15 -3.39 1.82
C GLY A 118 12.60 -3.65 1.45
N SER A 119 13.58 -3.01 2.12
CA SER A 119 15.01 -3.20 1.81
C SER A 119 15.49 -4.64 1.92
N LYS A 120 14.86 -5.46 2.75
CA LYS A 120 15.20 -6.89 2.90
C LYS A 120 15.11 -7.67 1.59
N TYR A 121 14.21 -7.31 0.66
CA TYR A 121 14.07 -7.98 -0.63
C TYR A 121 15.14 -7.55 -1.63
N PHE A 122 15.68 -6.35 -1.48
CA PHE A 122 16.82 -5.89 -2.25
C PHE A 122 18.15 -6.56 -1.86
N ARG A 123 18.20 -7.22 -0.70
CA ARG A 123 19.33 -8.06 -0.30
C ARG A 123 19.27 -9.48 -0.89
N GLN A 124 18.19 -9.85 -1.56
CA GLN A 124 18.09 -11.12 -2.26
C GLN A 124 18.97 -11.12 -3.52
N THR A 125 19.49 -12.31 -3.86
CA THR A 125 20.42 -12.48 -4.98
C THR A 125 19.65 -12.71 -6.29
N VAL A 126 19.99 -11.95 -7.31
CA VAL A 126 19.52 -12.11 -8.69
C VAL A 126 20.03 -13.45 -9.25
N GLN A 127 19.14 -14.27 -9.80
CA GLN A 127 19.48 -15.63 -10.22
C GLN A 127 19.75 -15.76 -11.73
N GLY A 128 19.36 -14.78 -12.53
CA GLY A 128 19.52 -14.82 -13.99
C GLY A 128 19.70 -13.46 -14.62
N GLY A 129 20.05 -13.42 -15.89
CA GLY A 129 20.30 -12.19 -16.65
C GLY A 129 21.66 -11.55 -16.35
N GLU A 130 21.81 -10.27 -16.71
CA GLU A 130 23.07 -9.52 -16.64
C GLU A 130 23.64 -9.39 -15.23
N TYR A 131 22.76 -9.30 -14.23
CA TYR A 131 23.14 -9.09 -12.81
C TYR A 131 23.16 -10.38 -11.99
N ALA A 132 23.13 -11.56 -12.61
CA ALA A 132 23.16 -12.84 -11.91
C ALA A 132 24.32 -12.93 -10.89
N GLY A 133 24.01 -13.38 -9.68
CA GLY A 133 24.96 -13.50 -8.57
C GLY A 133 25.13 -12.24 -7.72
N LYS A 134 24.60 -11.09 -8.13
CA LYS A 134 24.57 -9.85 -7.33
C LYS A 134 23.26 -9.73 -6.56
N THR A 135 23.26 -8.97 -5.50
CA THR A 135 22.02 -8.58 -4.84
C THR A 135 21.26 -7.56 -5.72
N VAL A 136 19.94 -7.50 -5.56
CA VAL A 136 19.12 -6.48 -6.25
C VAL A 136 19.58 -5.06 -5.88
N TRP A 137 20.12 -4.89 -4.65
CA TRP A 137 20.72 -3.62 -4.20
C TRP A 137 21.99 -3.24 -4.96
N GLU A 138 22.87 -4.22 -5.22
CA GLU A 138 24.05 -4.01 -6.06
C GLU A 138 23.65 -3.73 -7.50
N GLN A 139 22.65 -4.42 -8.04
CA GLN A 139 22.06 -4.13 -9.35
C GLN A 139 21.60 -2.67 -9.42
N ALA A 140 20.83 -2.17 -8.43
CA ALA A 140 20.37 -0.79 -8.40
C ALA A 140 21.53 0.21 -8.50
N LYS A 141 22.61 -0.01 -7.73
CA LYS A 141 23.80 0.84 -7.76
C LYS A 141 24.50 0.82 -9.12
N GLU A 142 24.64 -0.34 -9.72
CA GLU A 142 25.27 -0.48 -11.06
C GLU A 142 24.41 0.13 -12.17
N MET A 143 23.09 0.11 -12.02
CA MET A 143 22.15 0.81 -12.90
C MET A 143 22.14 2.34 -12.69
N GLY A 144 22.96 2.86 -11.76
CA GLY A 144 23.14 4.28 -11.52
C GLY A 144 22.10 4.94 -10.63
N TYR A 145 21.35 4.18 -9.83
CA TYR A 145 20.42 4.75 -8.84
C TYR A 145 21.18 5.48 -7.73
N GLN A 146 20.63 6.61 -7.27
CA GLN A 146 20.94 7.20 -5.98
C GLN A 146 20.23 6.37 -4.92
N THR A 147 20.98 5.59 -4.14
CA THR A 147 20.40 4.64 -3.17
C THR A 147 20.55 5.14 -1.74
N VAL A 148 19.47 5.06 -0.96
CA VAL A 148 19.46 5.33 0.49
C VAL A 148 18.80 4.16 1.20
N GLU A 149 19.36 3.72 2.32
CA GLU A 149 18.80 2.66 3.16
C GLU A 149 18.74 3.11 4.61
N ASN A 150 17.54 3.14 5.21
CA ASN A 150 17.29 3.41 6.63
C ASN A 150 17.96 4.69 7.17
N ASP A 151 18.06 5.74 6.36
CA ASP A 151 18.71 7.00 6.72
C ASP A 151 17.90 8.20 6.23
N SER A 152 17.13 8.81 7.13
CA SER A 152 16.31 9.99 6.84
C SER A 152 17.15 11.23 6.50
N ALA A 153 18.34 11.38 7.10
CA ALA A 153 19.20 12.51 6.80
C ALA A 153 19.76 12.41 5.38
N ALA A 154 20.20 11.21 4.99
CA ALA A 154 20.65 10.94 3.62
C ALA A 154 19.49 11.10 2.62
N MET A 155 18.28 10.61 2.91
CA MET A 155 17.10 10.81 2.07
C MET A 155 16.80 12.31 1.89
N ASN A 156 16.82 13.09 2.97
CA ASN A 156 16.56 14.52 2.91
C ASN A 156 17.65 15.30 2.14
N ALA A 157 18.87 14.79 2.09
CA ALA A 157 19.98 15.38 1.36
C ALA A 157 20.02 15.01 -0.13
N LEU A 158 19.13 14.13 -0.62
CA LEU A 158 19.07 13.79 -2.03
C LEU A 158 18.70 15.03 -2.86
N GLU A 159 19.36 15.14 -4.02
CA GLU A 159 19.10 16.15 -5.04
C GLU A 159 18.84 15.45 -6.39
N TYR A 160 18.10 16.11 -7.26
CA TYR A 160 17.91 15.64 -8.63
C TYR A 160 19.28 15.55 -9.34
N LYS A 161 19.50 14.44 -10.03
CA LYS A 161 20.65 14.23 -10.92
C LYS A 161 20.17 13.55 -12.19
N GLU A 162 20.49 14.14 -13.32
CA GLU A 162 20.10 13.60 -14.61
C GLU A 162 20.58 12.14 -14.80
N GLY A 163 19.67 11.27 -15.22
CA GLY A 163 19.94 9.85 -15.45
C GLY A 163 20.17 9.02 -14.19
N GLN A 164 20.05 9.60 -12.98
CA GLN A 164 20.24 8.92 -11.70
C GLN A 164 18.93 8.92 -10.90
N PRO A 165 18.00 7.97 -11.12
CA PRO A 165 16.78 7.89 -10.36
C PRO A 165 17.07 7.59 -8.88
N VAL A 166 16.11 7.91 -8.02
CA VAL A 166 16.21 7.73 -6.56
C VAL A 166 15.51 6.45 -6.12
N LEU A 167 16.20 5.65 -5.32
CA LEU A 167 15.67 4.51 -4.59
C LEU A 167 15.99 4.68 -3.10
N ALA A 168 15.00 5.11 -2.30
CA ALA A 168 15.15 5.28 -0.86
C ALA A 168 14.31 4.24 -0.10
N LEU A 169 14.99 3.26 0.49
CA LEU A 169 14.39 2.17 1.26
C LEU A 169 14.52 2.45 2.76
N MET A 170 13.48 3.01 3.36
CA MET A 170 13.48 3.60 4.69
C MET A 170 13.19 2.60 5.81
N SER A 171 12.94 1.32 5.48
CA SER A 171 12.70 0.24 6.44
C SER A 171 12.99 -1.12 5.79
N ASP A 172 13.35 -2.12 6.59
CA ASP A 172 13.48 -3.51 6.13
C ASP A 172 12.16 -4.11 5.65
N GLY A 173 11.09 -3.80 6.34
CA GLY A 173 9.72 -4.19 6.00
C GLY A 173 8.85 -2.97 5.76
N ASN A 174 7.59 -3.03 6.22
CA ASN A 174 6.73 -1.84 6.25
C ASN A 174 7.31 -0.79 7.21
N MET A 175 6.99 0.48 6.97
CA MET A 175 7.37 1.57 7.87
C MET A 175 6.77 1.39 9.27
N PRO A 176 7.43 1.83 10.34
CA PRO A 176 6.85 1.83 11.69
C PRO A 176 5.60 2.70 11.75
N THR A 177 4.57 2.26 12.47
CA THR A 177 3.32 3.01 12.63
C THR A 177 3.51 4.22 13.56
N LYS A 178 2.75 5.29 13.30
CA LYS A 178 2.78 6.54 14.07
C LYS A 178 2.41 6.35 15.53
N PHE A 179 1.36 5.56 15.81
CA PHE A 179 0.95 5.28 17.18
C PHE A 179 1.28 3.86 17.60
N ASN A 180 1.51 3.68 18.90
CA ASN A 180 1.66 2.38 19.53
C ASN A 180 0.41 1.53 19.29
N PRO A 181 0.56 0.21 19.11
CA PRO A 181 -0.57 -0.64 18.77
C PRO A 181 -1.59 -0.76 19.92
N SER A 182 -2.86 -0.70 19.56
CA SER A 182 -3.96 -1.17 20.37
C SER A 182 -4.43 -2.54 19.92
N LYS A 183 -5.23 -3.22 20.74
CA LYS A 183 -5.76 -4.54 20.40
C LYS A 183 -7.27 -4.56 20.60
N ALA A 184 -7.98 -4.90 19.55
CA ALA A 184 -9.41 -5.16 19.64
C ALA A 184 -9.68 -6.44 20.46
N THR A 185 -10.68 -6.38 21.34
CA THR A 185 -11.09 -7.46 22.25
C THR A 185 -12.58 -7.74 22.09
N ALA A 186 -13.05 -8.87 22.62
CA ALA A 186 -14.46 -9.10 22.81
C ALA A 186 -15.06 -8.03 23.75
N GLN A 187 -16.37 -7.88 23.71
CA GLN A 187 -17.10 -6.95 24.57
C GLN A 187 -16.68 -7.11 26.05
N ASP A 188 -16.29 -5.99 26.67
CA ASP A 188 -15.87 -5.92 28.05
C ASP A 188 -16.31 -4.55 28.63
N PRO A 189 -17.33 -4.51 29.54
CA PRO A 189 -17.82 -3.26 30.14
C PRO A 189 -16.72 -2.47 30.89
N ALA A 190 -15.67 -3.13 31.37
CA ALA A 190 -14.54 -2.44 32.00
C ALA A 190 -13.78 -1.51 31.05
N LYS A 191 -13.86 -1.75 29.75
CA LYS A 191 -13.23 -0.89 28.72
C LYS A 191 -13.96 0.44 28.55
N ASP A 192 -15.26 0.50 28.81
CA ASP A 192 -16.00 1.76 28.75
C ASP A 192 -15.56 2.72 29.87
N ALA A 193 -15.20 2.17 31.05
CA ALA A 193 -14.67 2.94 32.18
C ALA A 193 -13.15 3.27 32.00
N ASN A 194 -12.42 2.43 31.30
CA ASN A 194 -10.97 2.56 31.08
C ASN A 194 -10.64 2.48 29.59
N PRO A 195 -11.04 3.47 28.77
CA PRO A 195 -10.79 3.48 27.35
C PRO A 195 -9.30 3.56 27.03
N THR A 196 -8.91 3.00 25.90
CA THR A 196 -7.54 3.07 25.38
C THR A 196 -7.20 4.51 24.95
N VAL A 197 -6.07 5.02 25.39
CA VAL A 197 -5.49 6.27 24.89
C VAL A 197 -4.40 5.91 23.89
N CYS A 198 -4.51 6.40 22.66
CA CYS A 198 -3.45 6.23 21.68
C CYS A 198 -2.24 7.09 22.01
N THR A 199 -1.07 6.51 21.98
CA THR A 199 0.20 7.18 22.32
C THR A 199 1.17 7.08 21.14
N MET A 200 2.05 8.08 21.02
CA MET A 200 3.09 8.08 19.99
C MET A 200 3.99 6.85 20.12
N ASN A 201 4.37 6.30 18.98
CA ASN A 201 5.35 5.24 18.89
C ASN A 201 6.75 5.85 18.77
N ASP A 202 7.59 5.62 19.74
CA ASP A 202 8.96 6.16 19.78
C ASP A 202 9.83 5.68 18.60
N LYS A 203 9.42 4.60 17.92
CA LYS A 203 10.12 4.07 16.75
C LYS A 203 9.69 4.73 15.44
N TRP A 204 8.57 5.46 15.42
CA TRP A 204 8.00 6.01 14.20
C TRP A 204 8.93 6.99 13.47
N LEU A 205 9.49 7.96 14.21
CA LEU A 205 10.46 8.92 13.70
C LEU A 205 11.82 8.76 14.40
N GLY A 206 12.19 7.55 14.80
CA GLY A 206 13.50 7.29 15.39
C GLY A 206 14.65 7.84 14.52
N ASN A 207 15.89 7.57 14.85
CA ASN A 207 17.06 8.13 14.14
C ASN A 207 17.04 7.94 12.61
N GLN A 208 16.20 7.06 12.10
CA GLN A 208 16.11 6.68 10.69
C GLN A 208 14.69 6.81 10.12
N GLY A 209 13.70 7.17 10.94
CA GLY A 209 12.30 7.25 10.54
C GLY A 209 11.97 8.50 9.72
N SER A 210 11.08 8.34 8.75
CA SER A 210 10.51 9.43 7.97
C SER A 210 9.00 9.31 7.96
N SER A 211 8.29 10.43 8.15
CA SER A 211 6.83 10.48 7.98
C SER A 211 6.47 10.37 6.49
N LEU A 212 5.24 9.96 6.21
CA LEU A 212 4.74 9.97 4.83
C LEU A 212 4.77 11.38 4.24
N LYS A 213 4.50 12.40 5.07
CA LYS A 213 4.63 13.80 4.68
C LYS A 213 6.07 14.14 4.24
N ASP A 214 7.10 13.71 4.99
CA ASP A 214 8.49 14.04 4.67
C ASP A 214 8.96 13.29 3.41
N MET A 215 8.53 12.03 3.23
CA MET A 215 8.77 11.27 2.00
C MET A 215 8.08 11.91 0.80
N THR A 216 6.81 12.33 0.95
CA THR A 216 6.05 13.05 -0.09
C THR A 216 6.72 14.37 -0.46
N LYS A 217 7.15 15.15 0.57
CA LYS A 217 7.90 16.37 0.33
C LYS A 217 9.15 16.11 -0.51
N LYS A 218 9.97 15.14 -0.12
CA LYS A 218 11.19 14.81 -0.85
C LYS A 218 10.90 14.36 -2.29
N ALA A 219 9.86 13.56 -2.49
CA ALA A 219 9.45 13.14 -3.83
C ALA A 219 9.04 14.33 -4.71
N LEU A 220 8.25 15.27 -4.17
CA LEU A 220 7.88 16.49 -4.89
C LEU A 220 9.10 17.35 -5.19
N ASP A 221 9.99 17.59 -4.21
CA ASP A 221 11.23 18.39 -4.39
C ASP A 221 12.08 17.81 -5.56
N LEU A 222 12.20 16.47 -5.65
CA LEU A 222 12.98 15.79 -6.71
C LEU A 222 12.28 15.83 -8.07
N LEU A 223 10.96 15.65 -8.10
CA LEU A 223 10.17 15.70 -9.33
C LEU A 223 10.11 17.12 -9.89
N GLU A 224 9.93 18.12 -9.05
CA GLU A 224 9.92 19.54 -9.47
C GLU A 224 11.29 20.00 -9.97
N ALA A 225 12.38 19.46 -9.43
CA ALA A 225 13.74 19.73 -9.93
C ALA A 225 14.07 18.96 -11.23
N ASN A 226 13.24 18.02 -11.67
CA ASN A 226 13.44 17.27 -12.90
C ASN A 226 12.98 18.08 -14.13
N PRO A 227 13.85 18.40 -15.12
CA PRO A 227 13.44 19.14 -16.31
C PRO A 227 12.31 18.50 -17.12
N ALA A 228 12.10 17.19 -17.01
CA ALA A 228 10.94 16.52 -17.61
C ALA A 228 9.62 17.02 -17.04
N SER A 229 9.60 17.41 -15.77
CA SER A 229 8.40 17.96 -15.12
C SER A 229 8.03 19.34 -15.67
N ASP A 230 8.99 20.20 -15.94
CA ASP A 230 8.74 21.49 -16.57
C ASP A 230 8.22 21.33 -18.00
N ALA A 231 8.75 20.36 -18.74
CA ALA A 231 8.40 20.14 -20.14
C ALA A 231 7.06 19.42 -20.32
N ASN A 232 6.80 18.38 -19.50
CA ASN A 232 5.70 17.42 -19.72
C ASN A 232 4.86 17.15 -18.47
N GLY A 233 5.24 17.69 -17.31
CA GLY A 233 4.63 17.39 -16.01
C GLY A 233 5.15 16.11 -15.39
N TYR A 234 4.57 15.75 -14.24
CA TYR A 234 4.91 14.51 -13.53
C TYR A 234 3.67 13.71 -13.16
N PHE A 235 3.88 12.44 -12.83
CA PHE A 235 2.91 11.57 -12.18
C PHE A 235 3.50 11.08 -10.86
N LEU A 236 2.80 11.32 -9.74
CA LEU A 236 3.21 10.89 -8.41
C LEU A 236 2.08 10.11 -7.75
N GLN A 237 2.39 8.90 -7.26
CA GLN A 237 1.56 8.15 -6.32
C GLN A 237 2.10 8.29 -4.91
N VAL A 238 1.22 8.50 -3.94
CA VAL A 238 1.54 8.50 -2.49
C VAL A 238 0.54 7.60 -1.78
N GLU A 239 1.04 6.63 -1.03
CA GLU A 239 0.21 5.64 -0.35
C GLU A 239 0.43 5.63 1.17
N GLY A 240 -0.67 5.79 1.92
CA GLY A 240 -0.75 5.48 3.36
C GLY A 240 -1.11 4.02 3.58
N ALA A 241 -0.23 3.09 3.24
CA ALA A 241 -0.48 1.65 3.17
C ALA A 241 -0.85 1.01 4.51
N SER A 242 -0.33 1.55 5.60
CA SER A 242 -0.51 0.93 6.91
C SER A 242 -1.86 1.22 7.54
N ILE A 243 -2.73 2.03 6.93
CA ILE A 243 -4.15 2.14 7.30
C ILE A 243 -4.80 0.76 7.17
N ASP A 244 -4.70 0.12 6.00
CA ASP A 244 -5.19 -1.24 5.72
C ASP A 244 -4.53 -2.28 6.64
N LYS A 245 -3.20 -2.26 6.77
CA LYS A 245 -2.46 -3.24 7.58
C LYS A 245 -2.85 -3.21 9.05
N GLN A 246 -3.13 -2.02 9.60
CA GLN A 246 -3.58 -1.87 10.98
C GLN A 246 -5.05 -2.26 11.15
N ASP A 247 -5.86 -2.09 10.13
CA ASP A 247 -7.23 -2.58 10.07
C ASP A 247 -7.27 -4.12 10.11
N HIS A 248 -6.46 -4.79 9.31
CA HIS A 248 -6.27 -6.25 9.35
C HIS A 248 -5.85 -6.75 10.74
N ALA A 249 -5.03 -5.98 11.44
CA ALA A 249 -4.56 -6.31 12.80
C ALA A 249 -5.59 -6.02 13.90
N GLY A 250 -6.71 -5.37 13.58
CA GLY A 250 -7.67 -4.88 14.59
C GLY A 250 -7.04 -3.83 15.52
N ASN A 251 -6.15 -3.01 14.99
CA ASN A 251 -5.34 -2.03 15.70
C ASN A 251 -5.86 -0.60 15.45
N ALA A 252 -6.83 -0.16 16.24
CA ALA A 252 -7.48 1.13 16.08
C ALA A 252 -6.50 2.32 16.22
N CYS A 253 -5.60 2.29 17.20
CA CYS A 253 -4.62 3.36 17.36
C CYS A 253 -3.66 3.44 16.16
N GLY A 254 -3.19 2.28 15.67
CA GLY A 254 -2.36 2.24 14.47
C GLY A 254 -3.10 2.80 13.25
N GLN A 255 -4.32 2.33 12.98
CA GLN A 255 -5.13 2.80 11.86
C GLN A 255 -5.35 4.32 11.89
N ILE A 256 -5.70 4.89 13.06
CA ILE A 256 -5.90 6.32 13.23
C ILE A 256 -4.59 7.09 13.03
N GLY A 257 -3.48 6.59 13.59
CA GLY A 257 -2.17 7.22 13.43
C GLY A 257 -1.69 7.28 11.98
N GLU A 258 -1.91 6.20 11.22
CA GLU A 258 -1.55 6.15 9.80
C GLU A 258 -2.47 7.03 8.95
N THR A 259 -3.76 7.13 9.31
CA THR A 259 -4.70 8.07 8.65
C THR A 259 -4.28 9.52 8.87
N ASP A 260 -3.86 9.86 10.10
CA ASP A 260 -3.35 11.20 10.43
C ASP A 260 -2.03 11.52 9.69
N ASP A 261 -1.12 10.55 9.55
CA ASP A 261 0.11 10.74 8.76
C ASP A 261 -0.19 10.94 7.27
N PHE A 262 -1.15 10.19 6.73
CA PHE A 262 -1.62 10.35 5.36
C PHE A 262 -2.30 11.71 5.13
N ASP A 263 -3.15 12.17 6.04
CA ASP A 263 -3.79 13.49 5.98
C ASP A 263 -2.74 14.61 5.96
N GLN A 264 -1.68 14.49 6.76
CA GLN A 264 -0.57 15.45 6.75
C GLN A 264 0.20 15.46 5.42
N ALA A 265 0.35 14.32 4.76
CA ALA A 265 0.96 14.23 3.44
C ALA A 265 0.07 14.89 2.37
N ILE A 266 -1.24 14.63 2.40
CA ILE A 266 -2.23 15.30 1.53
C ILE A 266 -2.21 16.82 1.74
N ALA A 267 -2.28 17.26 2.99
CA ALA A 267 -2.26 18.69 3.33
C ALA A 267 -0.98 19.36 2.83
N TYR A 268 0.17 18.68 2.93
CA TYR A 268 1.43 19.18 2.37
C TYR A 268 1.35 19.30 0.85
N ALA A 269 0.94 18.26 0.15
CA ALA A 269 0.82 18.25 -1.31
C ALA A 269 -0.12 19.38 -1.79
N MET A 270 -1.34 19.44 -1.24
CA MET A 270 -2.35 20.47 -1.60
C MET A 270 -1.87 21.91 -1.40
N LYS A 271 -0.94 22.13 -0.46
CA LYS A 271 -0.39 23.46 -0.19
C LYS A 271 0.76 23.85 -1.12
N ASN A 272 1.49 22.87 -1.64
CA ASN A 272 2.77 23.11 -2.33
C ASN A 272 2.72 22.84 -3.84
N VAL A 273 1.74 22.07 -4.36
CA VAL A 273 1.57 21.92 -5.80
C VAL A 273 0.71 23.04 -6.39
N ASP A 274 0.94 23.38 -7.65
CA ASP A 274 0.10 24.33 -8.38
C ASP A 274 -1.21 23.66 -8.83
N LEU A 275 -2.26 23.87 -8.06
CA LEU A 275 -3.60 23.30 -8.32
C LEU A 275 -4.28 23.85 -9.59
N THR A 276 -3.71 24.84 -10.27
CA THR A 276 -4.25 25.34 -11.55
C THR A 276 -3.91 24.41 -12.71
N ASN A 277 -2.85 23.60 -12.55
CA ASN A 277 -2.35 22.65 -13.56
C ASN A 277 -2.12 21.23 -13.04
N THR A 278 -2.35 20.97 -11.74
CA THR A 278 -2.17 19.67 -11.11
C THR A 278 -3.50 19.11 -10.64
N LEU A 279 -3.84 17.90 -11.10
CA LEU A 279 -4.97 17.14 -10.57
C LEU A 279 -4.52 16.29 -9.38
N VAL A 280 -5.14 16.50 -8.22
CA VAL A 280 -4.96 15.68 -7.02
C VAL A 280 -6.18 14.79 -6.82
N ILE A 281 -5.98 13.48 -6.73
CA ILE A 281 -7.02 12.48 -6.47
C ILE A 281 -6.70 11.78 -5.15
N VAL A 282 -7.65 11.78 -4.22
CA VAL A 282 -7.56 11.04 -2.96
C VAL A 282 -8.61 9.94 -2.98
N THR A 283 -8.20 8.69 -2.84
CA THR A 283 -9.09 7.54 -2.90
C THR A 283 -8.58 6.39 -2.02
N ALA A 284 -9.38 5.35 -1.86
CA ALA A 284 -8.96 4.05 -1.34
C ALA A 284 -9.12 3.00 -2.43
N ASP A 285 -8.26 1.98 -2.41
CA ASP A 285 -8.29 0.85 -3.34
C ASP A 285 -9.46 -0.10 -3.07
N HIS A 286 -9.87 -0.26 -1.81
CA HIS A 286 -11.07 -0.97 -1.36
C HIS A 286 -11.54 -0.47 0.02
N ALA A 287 -12.75 -0.86 0.41
CA ALA A 287 -13.23 -0.67 1.77
C ALA A 287 -12.65 -1.75 2.70
N HIS A 288 -12.63 -1.47 3.99
CA HIS A 288 -12.22 -2.42 5.02
C HIS A 288 -13.33 -2.71 6.05
N THR A 289 -13.02 -3.53 7.07
CA THR A 289 -14.02 -4.06 8.01
C THR A 289 -14.23 -3.19 9.25
N SER A 290 -13.40 -2.16 9.49
CA SER A 290 -13.54 -1.28 10.65
C SER A 290 -14.81 -0.44 10.57
N GLN A 291 -15.48 -0.27 11.72
CA GLN A 291 -16.69 0.53 11.86
C GLN A 291 -16.67 1.31 13.18
N ILE A 292 -17.10 2.57 13.14
CA ILE A 292 -17.34 3.36 14.35
C ILE A 292 -18.76 3.06 14.84
N LEU A 293 -18.88 2.62 16.09
CA LEU A 293 -20.15 2.25 16.72
C LEU A 293 -20.38 3.05 18.01
N ASN A 294 -21.65 3.16 18.41
CA ASN A 294 -22.02 3.83 19.65
C ASN A 294 -21.68 3.02 20.93
N ALA A 295 -21.55 1.69 20.80
CA ALA A 295 -21.26 0.78 21.92
C ALA A 295 -20.52 -0.46 21.42
N GLN A 296 -19.83 -1.16 22.33
CA GLN A 296 -19.15 -2.41 22.03
C GLN A 296 -20.14 -3.49 21.56
N PRO A 297 -19.94 -4.08 20.37
CA PRO A 297 -20.82 -5.13 19.87
C PRO A 297 -20.50 -6.48 20.54
N ALA A 298 -21.54 -7.26 20.83
CA ALA A 298 -21.39 -8.61 21.38
C ALA A 298 -20.87 -9.64 20.34
N TYR A 299 -20.95 -9.32 19.05
CA TYR A 299 -20.68 -10.23 17.91
C TYR A 299 -19.35 -9.96 17.21
N ALA A 300 -18.62 -8.92 17.59
CA ALA A 300 -17.37 -8.53 16.94
C ALA A 300 -16.32 -8.09 17.98
N LEU A 301 -15.07 -8.09 17.56
CA LEU A 301 -14.00 -7.47 18.34
C LEU A 301 -14.11 -5.95 18.25
N SER A 302 -13.75 -5.24 19.31
CA SER A 302 -13.73 -3.78 19.32
C SER A 302 -12.64 -3.22 20.24
N THR A 303 -12.27 -1.97 19.97
CA THR A 303 -11.46 -1.15 20.87
C THR A 303 -12.28 0.05 21.30
N VAL A 304 -12.36 0.30 22.60
CA VAL A 304 -12.90 1.55 23.13
C VAL A 304 -11.76 2.54 23.27
N LEU A 305 -11.85 3.65 22.57
CA LEU A 305 -10.84 4.71 22.53
C LEU A 305 -11.31 5.92 23.34
N LYS A 306 -10.36 6.63 23.92
CA LYS A 306 -10.57 7.97 24.50
C LYS A 306 -10.31 9.00 23.41
N THR A 307 -11.31 9.80 23.09
CA THR A 307 -11.21 10.89 22.13
C THR A 307 -10.68 12.19 22.78
N ALA A 308 -10.22 13.13 21.96
CA ALA A 308 -9.64 14.38 22.46
C ALA A 308 -10.64 15.25 23.24
N ASP A 309 -11.94 15.17 22.93
CA ASP A 309 -13.02 15.86 23.62
C ASP A 309 -13.45 15.15 24.93
N GLY A 310 -12.78 14.05 25.29
CA GLY A 310 -13.04 13.32 26.52
C GLY A 310 -14.15 12.28 26.45
N ASN A 311 -14.73 12.03 25.27
CA ASN A 311 -15.74 11.00 25.08
C ASN A 311 -15.10 9.62 24.76
N ASN A 312 -15.93 8.58 24.72
CA ASN A 312 -15.52 7.28 24.24
C ASN A 312 -15.94 7.11 22.76
N MET A 313 -15.06 6.49 21.97
CA MET A 313 -15.35 6.05 20.62
C MET A 313 -15.07 4.55 20.50
N VAL A 314 -16.02 3.80 19.97
CA VAL A 314 -15.86 2.37 19.76
C VAL A 314 -15.52 2.11 18.30
N VAL A 315 -14.37 1.49 18.04
CA VAL A 315 -14.00 0.99 16.72
C VAL A 315 -14.13 -0.53 16.72
N SER A 316 -15.02 -1.05 15.89
CA SER A 316 -15.31 -2.48 15.74
C SER A 316 -14.65 -3.04 14.49
N TYR A 317 -14.29 -4.31 14.55
CA TYR A 317 -13.63 -5.07 13.48
C TYR A 317 -14.45 -6.31 13.09
N ALA A 318 -13.88 -7.15 12.22
CA ALA A 318 -14.52 -8.37 11.75
C ALA A 318 -15.15 -9.21 12.87
N PRO A 319 -16.25 -9.94 12.61
CA PRO A 319 -16.94 -10.70 13.63
C PRO A 319 -16.04 -11.73 14.30
N LEU A 320 -16.27 -11.96 15.59
CA LEU A 320 -15.67 -13.06 16.34
C LEU A 320 -15.88 -14.37 15.59
N LYS A 321 -14.85 -15.21 15.48
CA LYS A 321 -15.07 -16.58 15.01
C LYS A 321 -16.12 -17.23 15.90
N PRO A 322 -17.24 -17.75 15.36
CA PRO A 322 -18.29 -18.32 16.18
C PRO A 322 -17.73 -19.45 17.06
N THR A 323 -17.80 -19.30 18.37
CA THR A 323 -17.59 -20.43 19.27
C THR A 323 -18.73 -21.43 19.10
N PRO A 324 -18.58 -22.71 19.47
CA PRO A 324 -19.67 -23.69 19.40
C PRO A 324 -20.95 -23.19 20.04
N ALA A 325 -20.88 -22.46 21.17
CA ALA A 325 -22.03 -21.87 21.87
C ALA A 325 -22.70 -20.75 21.05
N MET A 326 -21.92 -19.93 20.31
CA MET A 326 -22.46 -18.88 19.43
C MET A 326 -23.12 -19.47 18.17
N ARG A 327 -22.68 -20.62 17.68
CA ARG A 327 -23.34 -21.32 16.56
C ARG A 327 -24.76 -21.75 16.94
N THR A 328 -24.97 -22.20 18.17
CA THR A 328 -26.28 -22.60 18.65
C THR A 328 -27.21 -21.39 18.80
N ALA A 329 -26.71 -20.24 19.26
CA ALA A 329 -27.49 -19.01 19.38
C ALA A 329 -27.84 -18.39 18.01
N ALA A 330 -26.92 -18.47 17.05
CA ALA A 330 -27.14 -17.97 15.68
C ALA A 330 -28.19 -18.80 14.92
N THR A 331 -28.26 -20.10 15.16
CA THR A 331 -29.30 -20.98 14.58
C THR A 331 -30.69 -20.65 15.10
N THR A 332 -30.80 -20.17 16.33
CA THR A 332 -32.08 -19.75 16.93
C THR A 332 -32.48 -18.33 16.52
N ALA A 333 -31.53 -17.47 16.20
CA ALA A 333 -31.80 -16.08 15.75
C ALA A 333 -32.09 -15.99 14.25
N ALA A 334 -31.57 -16.92 13.43
CA ALA A 334 -31.75 -16.94 11.97
C ALA A 334 -33.19 -17.21 11.51
N THR A 335 -34.08 -17.59 12.42
CA THR A 335 -35.52 -17.79 12.13
C THR A 335 -36.30 -16.48 12.04
N TRP A 336 -35.70 -15.30 12.31
CA TRP A 336 -36.40 -14.02 12.34
C TRP A 336 -35.85 -12.95 11.38
N LEU A 337 -34.87 -13.26 10.57
CA LEU A 337 -34.34 -12.32 9.55
C LEU A 337 -34.89 -12.71 8.19
N THR A 338 -36.00 -12.12 7.78
CA THR A 338 -36.40 -12.04 6.37
C THR A 338 -35.35 -11.23 5.62
N PRO A 339 -34.91 -11.68 4.44
CA PRO A 339 -33.97 -10.89 3.64
C PRO A 339 -34.60 -9.54 3.27
N ALA A 340 -33.86 -8.46 3.48
CA ALA A 340 -34.23 -7.17 2.98
C ALA A 340 -34.42 -7.23 1.45
N PRO A 341 -35.42 -6.56 0.89
CA PRO A 341 -35.62 -6.57 -0.55
C PRO A 341 -34.40 -5.92 -1.24
N SER A 342 -33.85 -6.64 -2.22
CA SER A 342 -32.76 -6.15 -3.05
C SER A 342 -33.22 -4.87 -3.77
N CYS A 343 -32.55 -3.75 -3.50
CA CYS A 343 -32.66 -2.54 -4.29
C CYS A 343 -31.95 -2.75 -5.65
N ALA A 344 -32.58 -3.51 -6.51
CA ALA A 344 -32.27 -3.53 -7.94
C ALA A 344 -33.33 -2.67 -8.66
N SER A 345 -33.09 -1.37 -8.79
CA SER A 345 -33.82 -0.57 -9.76
C SER A 345 -33.22 -0.83 -11.13
N PRO A 346 -34.01 -1.24 -12.14
CA PRO A 346 -33.49 -1.37 -13.49
C PRO A 346 -33.21 0.02 -14.07
N LEU A 347 -32.00 0.23 -14.59
CA LEU A 347 -31.67 1.39 -15.40
C LEU A 347 -32.57 1.39 -16.67
N PRO A 348 -33.14 2.53 -17.07
CA PRO A 348 -33.90 2.60 -18.30
C PRO A 348 -32.99 2.39 -19.51
N ALA A 349 -33.43 1.53 -20.43
CA ALA A 349 -32.76 1.28 -21.69
C ALA A 349 -32.68 2.57 -22.51
N LEU A 350 -31.49 2.96 -22.95
CA LEU A 350 -31.27 4.00 -23.92
C LEU A 350 -31.81 3.52 -25.29
N ALA A 351 -32.79 4.23 -25.82
CA ALA A 351 -33.30 4.02 -27.18
C ALA A 351 -32.22 4.35 -28.22
N PRO A 352 -32.14 3.60 -29.34
CA PRO A 352 -31.21 3.93 -30.41
C PRO A 352 -31.61 5.24 -31.08
N ARG A 353 -30.66 6.14 -31.25
CA ARG A 353 -30.83 7.32 -32.09
C ARG A 353 -30.76 6.91 -33.57
N ALA A 354 -31.77 7.33 -34.32
CA ALA A 354 -31.79 7.29 -35.76
C ALA A 354 -30.77 8.22 -36.41
#